data_f9f1fbe72942fe49924522b6abc567df
#
_entry.id   f9f1fbe72942fe49924522b6abc567df
#
_cell.length_a   1.000
_cell.length_b   1.000
_cell.length_c   1.000
_cell.angle_alpha   90.00
_cell.angle_beta   90.00
_cell.angle_gamma   90.00
#
_symmetry.space_group_name_H-M   'P 1'
#
loop_
_entity.id
_entity.type
_entity.pdbx_description
1 polymer ?
#
loop_
_entity_poly.entity_id
_entity_poly.type
_entity_poly.pdbx_seq_one_letter_code
_entity_poly.pdbx_strand_id
1 'polypeptide(L)'
;MFSSIPVLTVTKEFDRFPEGLVKIDYKSTCKDGAADWAYAWNPVDCNGIGVIVLHGHGSHGDQLYTWRQTLSWCEAIRSSKCGVLTPNLRDNAWMSPEAVTDLADLICFAKQEFKWKKILLCSASMGGSGGLIFASQHPGLINGIAVMGAATDLESYVSWCGKQPLEVCGRISSAIRDSYGSVENMQKHSVCRNAAELTMPCLFYHGADDKIIPVSQARRLAGIMAENTNFFYREIYQGDHDSPCAFMPEVLSCLLAKIQE
;
A
#
# COMPACT_ATOMS: atom_id res chain seq x y z
N MET A 1 13.89 14.25 -1.52
CA MET A 1 13.56 14.75 -2.88
C MET A 1 14.43 14.01 -3.86
N PHE A 2 13.87 13.63 -5.01
CA PHE A 2 14.63 12.90 -6.05
C PHE A 2 15.91 13.61 -6.44
N SER A 3 16.93 12.84 -6.82
CA SER A 3 18.23 13.35 -7.28
C SER A 3 18.17 14.07 -8.63
N SER A 4 17.09 13.83 -9.39
CA SER A 4 16.73 14.51 -10.64
C SER A 4 15.24 14.71 -10.69
N ILE A 5 14.76 15.70 -11.44
CA ILE A 5 13.32 15.93 -11.65
C ILE A 5 12.74 14.69 -12.33
N PRO A 6 11.68 14.07 -11.77
CA PRO A 6 10.99 12.97 -12.43
C PRO A 6 10.46 13.38 -13.81
N VAL A 7 10.51 12.45 -14.77
CA VAL A 7 9.98 12.66 -16.11
C VAL A 7 8.52 12.19 -16.15
N LEU A 8 7.60 13.08 -16.54
CA LEU A 8 6.19 12.77 -16.71
C LEU A 8 5.86 12.58 -18.17
N THR A 9 5.26 11.44 -18.52
CA THR A 9 4.83 11.12 -19.89
C THR A 9 3.35 10.74 -19.85
N VAL A 10 2.52 11.42 -20.64
CA VAL A 10 1.11 11.04 -20.83
C VAL A 10 1.08 9.67 -21.51
N THR A 11 0.38 8.73 -20.90
CA THR A 11 0.23 7.38 -21.44
C THR A 11 -1.21 7.10 -21.85
N LYS A 12 -1.38 6.28 -22.89
CA LYS A 12 -2.66 5.71 -23.33
C LYS A 12 -2.62 4.17 -23.28
N GLU A 13 -1.71 3.64 -22.48
CA GLU A 13 -1.41 2.21 -22.42
C GLU A 13 -2.61 1.35 -21.96
N PHE A 14 -3.54 1.97 -21.22
CA PHE A 14 -4.68 1.25 -20.66
C PHE A 14 -5.99 1.80 -21.20
N ASP A 15 -6.74 1.02 -21.97
CA ASP A 15 -8.06 1.39 -22.52
C ASP A 15 -9.10 1.75 -21.43
N ARG A 16 -8.87 1.29 -20.22
CA ARG A 16 -9.77 1.50 -19.06
C ARG A 16 -9.45 2.76 -18.26
N PHE A 17 -8.44 3.52 -18.68
CA PHE A 17 -7.95 4.66 -17.94
C PHE A 17 -8.53 5.98 -18.43
N PRO A 18 -8.80 6.90 -17.48
CA PRO A 18 -9.19 8.25 -17.86
C PRO A 18 -8.08 8.89 -18.68
N GLU A 19 -8.48 9.75 -19.63
CA GLU A 19 -7.53 10.64 -20.28
C GLU A 19 -6.71 11.40 -19.24
N GLY A 20 -5.41 11.52 -19.47
CA GLY A 20 -4.51 12.24 -18.55
C GLY A 20 -3.80 11.37 -17.53
N LEU A 21 -3.84 10.03 -17.63
CA LEU A 21 -2.91 9.18 -16.90
C LEU A 21 -1.48 9.49 -17.32
N VAL A 22 -0.60 9.73 -16.36
CA VAL A 22 0.82 9.99 -16.62
C VAL A 22 1.68 8.87 -16.02
N LYS A 23 2.72 8.48 -16.76
CA LYS A 23 3.81 7.69 -16.22
C LYS A 23 4.86 8.63 -15.65
N ILE A 24 5.35 8.32 -14.47
CA ILE A 24 6.40 9.05 -13.76
C ILE A 24 7.62 8.14 -13.72
N ASP A 25 8.65 8.45 -14.51
CA ASP A 25 9.94 7.76 -14.43
C ASP A 25 10.87 8.56 -13.51
N TYR A 26 11.47 7.89 -12.52
CA TYR A 26 12.32 8.53 -11.52
C TYR A 26 13.56 7.71 -11.20
N LYS A 27 14.53 8.36 -10.56
CA LYS A 27 15.68 7.71 -9.97
C LYS A 27 15.66 7.88 -8.46
N SER A 28 15.80 6.78 -7.75
CA SER A 28 15.89 6.75 -6.29
C SER A 28 17.00 7.68 -5.77
N THR A 29 16.75 8.27 -4.61
CA THR A 29 17.76 9.00 -3.83
C THR A 29 18.60 8.07 -2.96
N CYS A 30 18.26 6.80 -2.89
CA CYS A 30 19.07 5.79 -2.23
C CYS A 30 20.42 5.62 -2.94
N LYS A 31 21.40 5.04 -2.23
CA LYS A 31 22.78 4.92 -2.73
C LYS A 31 22.90 4.14 -4.03
N ASP A 32 21.97 3.23 -4.29
CA ASP A 32 21.94 2.43 -5.52
C ASP A 32 21.47 3.23 -6.75
N GLY A 33 20.81 4.38 -6.54
CA GLY A 33 20.29 5.22 -7.62
C GLY A 33 19.36 4.47 -8.56
N ALA A 34 18.64 3.45 -8.07
CA ALA A 34 17.79 2.60 -8.89
C ALA A 34 16.76 3.42 -9.69
N ALA A 35 16.62 3.10 -10.98
CA ALA A 35 15.56 3.65 -11.81
C ALA A 35 14.27 2.88 -11.54
N ASP A 36 13.17 3.61 -11.38
CA ASP A 36 11.85 3.01 -11.16
C ASP A 36 10.75 3.94 -11.70
N TRP A 37 9.51 3.54 -11.57
CA TRP A 37 8.38 4.25 -12.17
C TRP A 37 7.12 4.18 -11.32
N ALA A 38 6.18 5.07 -11.63
CA ALA A 38 4.83 5.10 -11.08
C ALA A 38 3.83 5.54 -12.15
N TYR A 39 2.56 5.22 -11.98
CA TYR A 39 1.49 5.91 -12.68
C TYR A 39 0.77 6.86 -11.75
N ALA A 40 0.33 8.00 -12.30
CA ALA A 40 -0.49 8.95 -11.59
C ALA A 40 -1.60 9.51 -12.48
N TRP A 41 -2.73 9.77 -11.87
CA TRP A 41 -3.83 10.50 -12.49
C TRP A 41 -4.38 11.53 -11.52
N ASN A 42 -4.60 12.74 -12.01
CA ASN A 42 -5.16 13.81 -11.22
C ASN A 42 -6.32 14.43 -11.99
N PRO A 43 -7.58 14.28 -11.55
CA PRO A 43 -8.73 14.87 -12.25
C PRO A 43 -8.68 16.39 -12.19
N VAL A 44 -9.27 17.04 -13.20
CA VAL A 44 -9.32 18.52 -13.28
C VAL A 44 -10.02 19.11 -12.07
N ASP A 45 -11.05 18.42 -11.55
CA ASP A 45 -11.81 18.81 -10.36
C ASP A 45 -11.38 18.05 -9.10
N CYS A 46 -10.08 17.72 -8.99
CA CYS A 46 -9.53 17.00 -7.85
C CYS A 46 -9.86 17.71 -6.53
N ASN A 47 -10.35 16.94 -5.56
CA ASN A 47 -10.68 17.43 -4.23
C ASN A 47 -9.45 17.71 -3.32
N GLY A 48 -8.24 17.57 -3.86
CA GLY A 48 -6.99 17.77 -3.14
C GLY A 48 -6.55 16.56 -2.30
N ILE A 49 -7.15 15.38 -2.52
CA ILE A 49 -6.80 14.12 -1.88
C ILE A 49 -6.15 13.21 -2.92
N GLY A 50 -4.96 12.69 -2.61
CA GLY A 50 -4.29 11.65 -3.37
C GLY A 50 -4.49 10.28 -2.70
N VAL A 51 -4.94 9.29 -3.45
CA VAL A 51 -5.03 7.89 -3.04
C VAL A 51 -3.84 7.14 -3.63
N ILE A 52 -3.03 6.54 -2.78
CA ILE A 52 -1.91 5.70 -3.20
C ILE A 52 -2.34 4.25 -3.11
N VAL A 53 -2.19 3.51 -4.20
CA VAL A 53 -2.48 2.09 -4.27
C VAL A 53 -1.19 1.34 -4.55
N LEU A 54 -0.75 0.55 -3.57
CA LEU A 54 0.44 -0.29 -3.68
C LEU A 54 0.03 -1.67 -4.18
N HIS A 55 0.79 -2.21 -5.11
CA HIS A 55 0.49 -3.51 -5.72
C HIS A 55 0.80 -4.71 -4.82
N GLY A 56 0.24 -5.88 -5.16
CA GLY A 56 0.48 -7.16 -4.51
C GLY A 56 1.76 -7.85 -5.00
N HIS A 57 2.21 -8.88 -4.26
CA HIS A 57 3.36 -9.71 -4.65
C HIS A 57 3.12 -10.39 -6.00
N GLY A 58 4.11 -10.30 -6.88
CA GLY A 58 4.04 -10.84 -8.24
C GLY A 58 3.32 -9.95 -9.25
N SER A 59 2.98 -8.71 -8.86
CA SER A 59 2.43 -7.68 -9.74
C SER A 59 3.34 -6.45 -9.78
N HIS A 60 2.87 -5.37 -10.39
CA HIS A 60 3.60 -4.12 -10.60
C HIS A 60 2.69 -2.90 -10.38
N GLY A 61 3.22 -1.70 -10.52
CA GLY A 61 2.49 -0.44 -10.35
C GLY A 61 1.28 -0.24 -11.27
N ASP A 62 1.09 -1.10 -12.26
CA ASP A 62 -0.06 -1.11 -13.16
C ASP A 62 -1.24 -1.98 -12.67
N GLN A 63 -1.09 -2.69 -11.54
CA GLN A 63 -2.09 -3.66 -11.06
C GLN A 63 -3.50 -3.07 -10.93
N LEU A 64 -3.61 -1.83 -10.43
CA LEU A 64 -4.91 -1.15 -10.30
C LEU A 64 -5.67 -1.11 -11.63
N TYR A 65 -4.97 -1.11 -12.74
CA TYR A 65 -5.46 -0.86 -14.09
C TYR A 65 -5.69 -2.12 -14.91
N THR A 66 -4.97 -3.15 -14.57
CA THR A 66 -4.93 -4.40 -15.35
C THR A 66 -5.74 -5.52 -14.71
N TRP A 67 -5.86 -5.53 -13.38
CA TRP A 67 -6.57 -6.60 -12.68
C TRP A 67 -8.08 -6.35 -12.60
N ARG A 68 -8.85 -7.42 -12.82
CA ARG A 68 -10.31 -7.35 -12.76
C ARG A 68 -10.83 -7.03 -11.36
N GLN A 69 -10.18 -7.57 -10.33
CA GLN A 69 -10.57 -7.40 -8.92
C GLN A 69 -10.43 -5.95 -8.43
N THR A 70 -9.57 -5.15 -9.08
CA THR A 70 -9.33 -3.75 -8.70
C THR A 70 -10.15 -2.74 -9.50
N LEU A 71 -11.01 -3.18 -10.43
CA LEU A 71 -11.84 -2.26 -11.23
C LEU A 71 -12.77 -1.40 -10.38
N SER A 72 -13.41 -2.00 -9.38
CA SER A 72 -14.28 -1.27 -8.46
C SER A 72 -13.52 -0.23 -7.63
N TRP A 73 -12.23 -0.44 -7.39
CA TRP A 73 -11.36 0.51 -6.72
C TRP A 73 -11.10 1.74 -7.59
N CYS A 74 -10.78 1.51 -8.87
CA CYS A 74 -10.64 2.60 -9.84
C CYS A 74 -11.90 3.47 -9.90
N GLU A 75 -13.06 2.85 -10.01
CA GLU A 75 -14.34 3.54 -10.08
C GLU A 75 -14.63 4.34 -8.81
N ALA A 76 -14.38 3.76 -7.64
CA ALA A 76 -14.56 4.43 -6.35
C ALA A 76 -13.66 5.65 -6.20
N ILE A 77 -12.36 5.52 -6.56
CA ILE A 77 -11.39 6.63 -6.50
C ILE A 77 -11.82 7.76 -7.45
N ARG A 78 -12.17 7.42 -8.69
CA ARG A 78 -12.62 8.40 -9.69
C ARG A 78 -13.89 9.11 -9.25
N SER A 79 -14.90 8.37 -8.80
CA SER A 79 -16.18 8.92 -8.35
C SER A 79 -16.02 9.84 -7.14
N SER A 80 -14.99 9.61 -6.32
CA SER A 80 -14.65 10.45 -5.18
C SER A 80 -13.83 11.70 -5.55
N LYS A 81 -13.51 11.90 -6.85
CA LYS A 81 -12.68 13.02 -7.35
C LYS A 81 -11.30 13.08 -6.69
N CYS A 82 -10.79 11.95 -6.25
CA CYS A 82 -9.44 11.83 -5.73
C CYS A 82 -8.43 11.66 -6.87
N GLY A 83 -7.22 12.18 -6.70
CA GLY A 83 -6.10 11.77 -7.50
C GLY A 83 -5.65 10.36 -7.13
N VAL A 84 -4.90 9.69 -8.00
CA VAL A 84 -4.35 8.36 -7.73
C VAL A 84 -2.87 8.31 -8.08
N LEU A 85 -2.10 7.57 -7.28
CA LEU A 85 -0.70 7.23 -7.54
C LEU A 85 -0.51 5.73 -7.32
N THR A 86 0.08 5.05 -8.30
CA THR A 86 0.37 3.62 -8.23
C THR A 86 1.85 3.39 -8.54
N PRO A 87 2.71 3.41 -7.52
CA PRO A 87 4.14 3.21 -7.71
C PRO A 87 4.48 1.72 -7.86
N ASN A 88 5.54 1.44 -8.65
CA ASN A 88 6.09 0.10 -8.78
C ASN A 88 6.93 -0.31 -7.55
N LEU A 89 7.63 0.62 -6.94
CA LEU A 89 8.36 0.43 -5.68
C LEU A 89 9.25 -0.81 -5.65
N ARG A 90 10.10 -0.94 -6.69
CA ARG A 90 11.10 -2.02 -6.75
C ARG A 90 10.48 -3.42 -6.76
N ASP A 91 9.37 -3.57 -7.47
CA ASP A 91 8.67 -4.85 -7.63
C ASP A 91 8.29 -5.48 -6.27
N ASN A 92 8.81 -6.65 -5.95
CA ASN A 92 8.45 -7.41 -4.75
C ASN A 92 9.27 -7.00 -3.50
N ALA A 93 9.57 -5.73 -3.33
CA ALA A 93 10.44 -5.26 -2.24
C ALA A 93 9.77 -5.21 -0.85
N TRP A 94 8.49 -5.54 -0.72
CA TRP A 94 7.78 -5.62 0.57
C TRP A 94 7.99 -4.40 1.49
N MET A 95 8.10 -3.22 0.89
CA MET A 95 8.40 -1.97 1.58
C MET A 95 9.75 -2.02 2.33
N SER A 96 10.80 -2.45 1.62
CA SER A 96 12.18 -2.37 2.11
C SER A 96 12.55 -0.94 2.50
N PRO A 97 13.65 -0.72 3.25
CA PRO A 97 14.11 0.61 3.62
C PRO A 97 14.24 1.57 2.43
N GLU A 98 14.69 1.05 1.28
CA GLU A 98 14.82 1.82 0.04
C GLU A 98 13.45 2.15 -0.56
N ALA A 99 12.51 1.19 -0.57
CA ALA A 99 11.15 1.42 -1.04
C ALA A 99 10.39 2.44 -0.16
N VAL A 100 10.64 2.44 1.14
CA VAL A 100 10.13 3.48 2.07
C VAL A 100 10.62 4.86 1.66
N THR A 101 11.92 4.99 1.36
CA THR A 101 12.51 6.26 0.91
C THR A 101 11.90 6.71 -0.42
N ASP A 102 11.79 5.80 -1.38
CA ASP A 102 11.24 6.09 -2.70
C ASP A 102 9.77 6.52 -2.61
N LEU A 103 8.96 5.86 -1.76
CA LEU A 103 7.56 6.24 -1.57
C LEU A 103 7.44 7.63 -0.90
N ALA A 104 8.28 7.94 0.07
CA ALA A 104 8.29 9.26 0.70
C ALA A 104 8.61 10.37 -0.31
N ASP A 105 9.60 10.14 -1.17
CA ASP A 105 9.96 11.10 -2.23
C ASP A 105 8.84 11.23 -3.28
N LEU A 106 8.20 10.13 -3.68
CA LEU A 106 7.04 10.15 -4.59
C LEU A 106 5.85 10.92 -4.00
N ILE A 107 5.55 10.74 -2.71
CA ILE A 107 4.48 11.49 -2.04
C ILE A 107 4.80 12.98 -2.02
N CYS A 108 6.03 13.35 -1.67
CA CYS A 108 6.45 14.76 -1.67
C CYS A 108 6.33 15.37 -3.07
N PHE A 109 6.79 14.65 -4.10
CA PHE A 109 6.66 15.06 -5.49
C PHE A 109 5.20 15.22 -5.90
N ALA A 110 4.35 14.21 -5.66
CA ALA A 110 2.93 14.24 -6.04
C ALA A 110 2.15 15.36 -5.33
N LYS A 111 2.46 15.62 -4.05
CA LYS A 111 1.86 16.77 -3.31
C LYS A 111 2.22 18.10 -3.96
N GLN A 112 3.44 18.25 -4.46
CA GLN A 112 3.89 19.47 -5.13
C GLN A 112 3.30 19.60 -6.54
N GLU A 113 3.37 18.53 -7.34
CA GLU A 113 2.93 18.52 -8.73
C GLU A 113 1.41 18.62 -8.86
N PHE A 114 0.69 17.76 -8.13
CA PHE A 114 -0.78 17.64 -8.22
C PHE A 114 -1.54 18.50 -7.20
N LYS A 115 -0.82 19.24 -6.33
CA LYS A 115 -1.39 20.07 -5.26
C LYS A 115 -2.23 19.28 -4.24
N TRP A 116 -1.88 18.02 -4.01
CA TRP A 116 -2.57 17.20 -3.00
C TRP A 116 -2.24 17.69 -1.58
N LYS A 117 -3.27 17.84 -0.78
CA LYS A 117 -3.18 18.26 0.62
C LYS A 117 -3.20 17.08 1.58
N LYS A 118 -3.97 16.03 1.24
CA LYS A 118 -4.13 14.82 2.03
C LYS A 118 -3.76 13.60 1.21
N ILE A 119 -3.18 12.60 1.88
CA ILE A 119 -2.76 11.34 1.28
C ILE A 119 -3.44 10.18 2.00
N LEU A 120 -4.07 9.30 1.25
CA LEU A 120 -4.60 8.02 1.70
C LEU A 120 -3.80 6.87 1.09
N LEU A 121 -3.56 5.83 1.89
CA LEU A 121 -3.05 4.55 1.40
C LEU A 121 -4.21 3.54 1.36
N CYS A 122 -4.46 2.94 0.19
CA CYS A 122 -5.55 1.98 0.00
C CYS A 122 -5.00 0.76 -0.74
N SER A 123 -4.63 -0.31 -0.02
CA SER A 123 -3.85 -1.40 -0.61
C SER A 123 -4.17 -2.75 0.01
N ALA A 124 -3.79 -3.83 -0.71
CA ALA A 124 -4.00 -5.20 -0.28
C ALA A 124 -2.70 -6.01 -0.29
N SER A 125 -2.67 -7.12 0.45
CA SER A 125 -1.60 -8.12 0.44
C SER A 125 -0.23 -7.50 0.76
N MET A 126 0.78 -7.71 -0.11
CA MET A 126 2.09 -7.05 -0.01
C MET A 126 1.95 -5.53 0.07
N GLY A 127 1.10 -4.94 -0.78
CA GLY A 127 0.84 -3.50 -0.75
C GLY A 127 0.18 -3.04 0.56
N GLY A 128 -0.71 -3.84 1.13
CA GLY A 128 -1.32 -3.58 2.44
C GLY A 128 -0.28 -3.62 3.57
N SER A 129 0.59 -4.63 3.56
CA SER A 129 1.72 -4.73 4.50
C SER A 129 2.65 -3.52 4.35
N GLY A 130 2.99 -3.18 3.10
CA GLY A 130 3.82 -2.03 2.78
C GLY A 130 3.21 -0.71 3.22
N GLY A 131 1.91 -0.53 3.04
CA GLY A 131 1.19 0.66 3.49
C GLY A 131 1.24 0.84 5.00
N LEU A 132 1.03 -0.24 5.77
CA LEU A 132 1.15 -0.23 7.24
C LEU A 132 2.58 0.10 7.70
N ILE A 133 3.59 -0.52 7.08
CA ILE A 133 5.00 -0.27 7.37
C ILE A 133 5.32 1.21 7.11
N PHE A 134 4.96 1.71 5.93
CA PHE A 134 5.20 3.10 5.57
C PHE A 134 4.50 4.08 6.52
N ALA A 135 3.21 3.86 6.81
CA ALA A 135 2.43 4.73 7.69
C ALA A 135 2.99 4.76 9.12
N SER A 136 3.52 3.63 9.62
CA SER A 136 4.16 3.59 10.94
C SER A 136 5.54 4.29 11.00
N GLN A 137 6.21 4.45 9.86
CA GLN A 137 7.51 5.16 9.81
C GLN A 137 7.37 6.63 9.42
N HIS A 138 6.32 6.98 8.69
CA HIS A 138 6.04 8.33 8.21
C HIS A 138 4.61 8.78 8.53
N PRO A 139 4.17 8.74 9.81
CA PRO A 139 2.78 9.06 10.17
C PRO A 139 2.36 10.46 9.73
N GLY A 140 3.29 11.42 9.70
CA GLY A 140 3.02 12.80 9.26
C GLY A 140 2.76 12.98 7.77
N LEU A 141 3.04 11.97 6.93
CA LEU A 141 2.76 12.02 5.49
C LEU A 141 1.40 11.44 5.12
N ILE A 142 0.77 10.64 6.01
CA ILE A 142 -0.43 9.86 5.73
C ILE A 142 -1.59 10.36 6.57
N ASN A 143 -2.73 10.61 5.93
CA ASN A 143 -3.95 11.08 6.58
C ASN A 143 -4.94 9.96 6.89
N GLY A 144 -4.75 8.78 6.31
CA GLY A 144 -5.58 7.62 6.56
C GLY A 144 -5.15 6.41 5.74
N ILE A 145 -5.48 5.20 6.22
CA ILE A 145 -5.07 3.96 5.58
C ILE A 145 -6.19 2.92 5.57
N ALA A 146 -6.42 2.31 4.42
CA ALA A 146 -7.29 1.15 4.20
C ALA A 146 -6.44 -0.05 3.79
N VAL A 147 -6.56 -1.15 4.53
CA VAL A 147 -5.72 -2.34 4.38
C VAL A 147 -6.56 -3.59 4.21
N MET A 148 -6.24 -4.38 3.19
CA MET A 148 -6.93 -5.62 2.86
C MET A 148 -5.92 -6.79 2.92
N GLY A 149 -6.07 -7.69 3.90
CA GLY A 149 -5.27 -8.92 3.99
C GLY A 149 -3.75 -8.69 4.02
N ALA A 150 -3.19 -8.24 5.15
CA ALA A 150 -1.80 -7.83 5.24
C ALA A 150 -1.00 -8.55 6.33
N ALA A 151 0.30 -8.74 6.12
CA ALA A 151 1.24 -9.14 7.14
C ALA A 151 1.64 -7.93 8.00
N THR A 152 1.70 -8.13 9.31
CA THR A 152 1.96 -7.07 10.30
C THR A 152 3.26 -7.30 11.08
N ASP A 153 3.81 -8.50 10.99
CA ASP A 153 5.09 -8.89 11.60
C ASP A 153 5.86 -9.74 10.59
N LEU A 154 6.83 -9.12 9.90
CA LEU A 154 7.54 -9.74 8.78
C LEU A 154 8.34 -10.98 9.20
N GLU A 155 9.00 -10.97 10.35
CA GLU A 155 9.77 -12.11 10.84
C GLU A 155 8.88 -13.32 11.09
N SER A 156 7.78 -13.13 11.81
CA SER A 156 6.83 -14.20 12.08
C SER A 156 6.15 -14.70 10.81
N TYR A 157 5.88 -13.80 9.86
CA TYR A 157 5.28 -14.15 8.57
C TYR A 157 6.24 -14.97 7.70
N VAL A 158 7.49 -14.57 7.58
CA VAL A 158 8.54 -15.33 6.87
C VAL A 158 8.72 -16.73 7.50
N SER A 159 8.73 -16.81 8.84
CA SER A 159 8.80 -18.09 9.55
C SER A 159 7.57 -18.98 9.27
N TRP A 160 6.38 -18.39 9.19
CA TRP A 160 5.16 -19.11 8.84
C TRP A 160 5.19 -19.57 7.37
N CYS A 161 5.58 -18.72 6.44
CA CYS A 161 5.72 -19.07 5.02
C CYS A 161 6.62 -20.29 4.80
N GLY A 162 7.72 -20.38 5.53
CA GLY A 162 8.66 -21.52 5.45
C GLY A 162 8.07 -22.88 5.86
N LYS A 163 6.89 -22.90 6.47
CA LYS A 163 6.17 -24.11 6.88
C LYS A 163 4.99 -24.45 5.96
N GLN A 164 4.73 -23.61 4.96
CA GLN A 164 3.60 -23.82 4.04
C GLN A 164 4.03 -24.61 2.81
N PRO A 165 3.16 -25.49 2.29
CA PRO A 165 3.44 -26.25 1.06
C PRO A 165 3.22 -25.40 -0.21
N LEU A 166 2.66 -24.20 -0.10
CA LEU A 166 2.33 -23.33 -1.22
C LEU A 166 3.60 -22.69 -1.79
N GLU A 167 3.85 -22.87 -3.07
CA GLU A 167 5.02 -22.31 -3.77
C GLU A 167 5.10 -20.78 -3.62
N VAL A 168 3.95 -20.09 -3.65
CA VAL A 168 3.89 -18.63 -3.46
C VAL A 168 4.45 -18.19 -2.12
N CYS A 169 4.24 -18.99 -1.05
CA CYS A 169 4.80 -18.69 0.28
C CYS A 169 6.33 -18.76 0.27
N GLY A 170 6.90 -19.70 -0.48
CA GLY A 170 8.35 -19.79 -0.69
C GLY A 170 8.91 -18.54 -1.40
N ARG A 171 8.27 -18.13 -2.49
CA ARG A 171 8.66 -16.91 -3.23
C ARG A 171 8.55 -15.64 -2.37
N ILE A 172 7.48 -15.50 -1.63
CA ILE A 172 7.27 -14.38 -0.69
C ILE A 172 8.38 -14.35 0.38
N SER A 173 8.64 -15.50 1.00
CA SER A 173 9.68 -15.60 2.04
C SER A 173 11.05 -15.21 1.52
N SER A 174 11.43 -15.66 0.31
CA SER A 174 12.67 -15.23 -0.36
C SER A 174 12.70 -13.73 -0.61
N ALA A 175 11.65 -13.19 -1.23
CA ALA A 175 11.59 -11.76 -1.57
C ALA A 175 11.75 -10.87 -0.32
N ILE A 176 11.09 -11.22 0.79
CA ILE A 176 11.23 -10.46 2.04
C ILE A 176 12.66 -10.56 2.58
N ARG A 177 13.26 -11.75 2.61
CA ARG A 177 14.63 -11.94 3.10
C ARG A 177 15.64 -11.17 2.27
N ASP A 178 15.51 -11.22 0.94
CA ASP A 178 16.40 -10.53 0.00
C ASP A 178 16.27 -9.01 0.17
N SER A 179 15.05 -8.50 0.31
CA SER A 179 14.76 -7.06 0.45
C SER A 179 15.23 -6.47 1.80
N TYR A 180 15.20 -7.25 2.87
CA TYR A 180 15.55 -6.77 4.21
C TYR A 180 16.97 -7.16 4.65
N GLY A 181 17.57 -8.17 4.04
CA GLY A 181 18.93 -8.63 4.29
C GLY A 181 19.19 -9.23 5.68
N SER A 182 18.39 -8.91 6.69
CA SER A 182 18.55 -9.43 8.06
C SER A 182 17.22 -9.49 8.82
N VAL A 183 17.17 -10.36 9.84
CA VAL A 183 16.06 -10.45 10.78
C VAL A 183 15.88 -9.15 11.55
N GLU A 184 16.97 -8.50 11.94
CA GLU A 184 16.92 -7.24 12.66
C GLU A 184 16.21 -6.14 11.85
N ASN A 185 16.49 -6.04 10.56
CA ASN A 185 15.80 -5.10 9.67
C ASN A 185 14.30 -5.44 9.55
N MET A 186 13.93 -6.72 9.39
CA MET A 186 12.53 -7.13 9.39
C MET A 186 11.83 -6.74 10.69
N GLN A 187 12.46 -6.96 11.85
CA GLN A 187 11.92 -6.61 13.16
C GLN A 187 11.74 -5.11 13.32
N LYS A 188 12.72 -4.31 12.88
CA LYS A 188 12.68 -2.85 12.94
C LYS A 188 11.51 -2.27 12.13
N HIS A 189 11.15 -2.92 11.00
CA HIS A 189 10.07 -2.49 10.13
C HIS A 189 8.73 -3.19 10.43
N SER A 190 8.67 -4.12 11.38
CA SER A 190 7.42 -4.78 11.77
C SER A 190 6.43 -3.82 12.39
N VAL A 191 5.21 -3.77 11.81
CA VAL A 191 4.12 -2.88 12.24
C VAL A 191 3.73 -3.13 13.70
N CYS A 192 3.69 -4.41 14.12
CA CYS A 192 3.38 -4.76 15.51
C CYS A 192 4.34 -4.15 16.53
N ARG A 193 5.58 -3.83 16.14
CA ARG A 193 6.54 -3.14 17.01
C ARG A 193 6.38 -1.62 16.99
N ASN A 194 5.85 -1.08 15.91
CA ASN A 194 5.69 0.35 15.66
C ASN A 194 4.21 0.78 15.67
N ALA A 195 3.34 -0.04 16.27
CA ALA A 195 1.89 0.16 16.20
C ALA A 195 1.42 1.50 16.80
N ALA A 196 2.12 2.01 17.81
CA ALA A 196 1.83 3.30 18.43
C ALA A 196 1.94 4.48 17.47
N GLU A 197 2.72 4.34 16.39
CA GLU A 197 2.88 5.36 15.35
C GLU A 197 1.69 5.42 14.37
N LEU A 198 0.81 4.42 14.36
CA LEU A 198 -0.42 4.44 13.56
C LEU A 198 -1.48 5.33 14.22
N THR A 199 -1.27 6.64 14.14
CA THR A 199 -2.13 7.65 14.77
C THR A 199 -3.28 8.10 13.88
N MET A 200 -3.18 7.87 12.55
CA MET A 200 -4.21 8.20 11.57
C MET A 200 -5.35 7.17 11.57
N PRO A 201 -6.54 7.50 11.03
CA PRO A 201 -7.58 6.52 10.76
C PRO A 201 -7.04 5.31 9.97
N CYS A 202 -7.18 4.11 10.54
CA CYS A 202 -6.71 2.85 9.96
C CYS A 202 -7.88 1.86 9.93
N LEU A 203 -8.29 1.46 8.72
CA LEU A 203 -9.35 0.49 8.48
C LEU A 203 -8.73 -0.79 7.92
N PHE A 204 -8.71 -1.86 8.73
CA PHE A 204 -8.03 -3.12 8.39
C PHE A 204 -9.05 -4.27 8.26
N TYR A 205 -9.14 -4.85 7.07
CA TYR A 205 -10.00 -5.99 6.74
C TYR A 205 -9.15 -7.22 6.41
N HIS A 206 -9.54 -8.40 6.91
CA HIS A 206 -8.80 -9.64 6.65
C HIS A 206 -9.74 -10.83 6.51
N GLY A 207 -9.44 -11.75 5.58
CA GLY A 207 -10.19 -13.00 5.43
C GLY A 207 -9.84 -14.00 6.53
N ALA A 208 -10.84 -14.58 7.20
CA ALA A 208 -10.63 -15.54 8.28
C ALA A 208 -9.91 -16.82 7.83
N ASP A 209 -10.14 -17.21 6.56
CA ASP A 209 -9.59 -18.43 5.95
C ASP A 209 -8.44 -18.16 4.96
N ASP A 210 -7.81 -16.99 5.06
CA ASP A 210 -6.67 -16.61 4.22
C ASP A 210 -5.53 -17.61 4.37
N LYS A 211 -5.14 -18.24 3.24
CA LYS A 211 -4.06 -19.24 3.15
C LYS A 211 -2.73 -18.67 2.66
N ILE A 212 -2.72 -17.40 2.29
CA ILE A 212 -1.51 -16.68 1.81
C ILE A 212 -0.91 -15.86 2.95
N ILE A 213 -1.71 -15.04 3.62
CA ILE A 213 -1.30 -14.29 4.82
C ILE A 213 -2.24 -14.70 5.97
N PRO A 214 -1.75 -15.46 6.96
CA PRO A 214 -2.62 -16.01 7.98
C PRO A 214 -3.29 -14.89 8.80
N VAL A 215 -4.57 -15.06 9.09
CA VAL A 215 -5.38 -14.08 9.86
C VAL A 215 -4.78 -13.73 11.24
N SER A 216 -3.93 -14.61 11.77
CA SER A 216 -3.18 -14.35 13.00
C SER A 216 -2.28 -13.11 12.94
N GLN A 217 -1.84 -12.72 11.72
CA GLN A 217 -1.11 -11.47 11.51
C GLN A 217 -2.00 -10.26 11.84
N ALA A 218 -3.21 -10.21 11.31
CA ALA A 218 -4.16 -9.14 11.56
C ALA A 218 -4.66 -9.14 13.00
N ARG A 219 -5.01 -10.30 13.55
CA ARG A 219 -5.46 -10.44 14.95
C ARG A 219 -4.42 -9.95 15.96
N ARG A 220 -3.12 -10.18 15.66
CA ARG A 220 -2.02 -9.70 16.51
C ARG A 220 -1.99 -8.18 16.56
N LEU A 221 -2.04 -7.50 15.42
CA LEU A 221 -2.07 -6.05 15.38
C LEU A 221 -3.35 -5.51 16.02
N ALA A 222 -4.51 -6.12 15.75
CA ALA A 222 -5.78 -5.72 16.35
C ALA A 222 -5.77 -5.82 17.88
N GLY A 223 -5.11 -6.84 18.44
CA GLY A 223 -4.92 -6.94 19.89
C GLY A 223 -4.05 -5.82 20.46
N ILE A 224 -2.96 -5.45 19.76
CA ILE A 224 -2.10 -4.34 20.17
C ILE A 224 -2.83 -2.99 20.12
N MET A 225 -3.68 -2.82 19.08
CA MET A 225 -4.39 -1.56 18.80
C MET A 225 -5.78 -1.48 19.44
N ALA A 226 -6.14 -2.39 20.36
CA ALA A 226 -7.51 -2.51 20.89
C ALA A 226 -8.05 -1.21 21.53
N GLU A 227 -7.18 -0.41 22.14
CA GLU A 227 -7.54 0.86 22.76
C GLU A 227 -7.42 2.07 21.83
N ASN A 228 -6.97 1.88 20.58
CA ASN A 228 -6.81 2.97 19.63
C ASN A 228 -8.13 3.22 18.88
N THR A 229 -8.79 4.33 19.16
CA THR A 229 -10.08 4.72 18.57
C THR A 229 -10.02 5.03 17.08
N ASN A 230 -8.82 5.24 16.53
CA ASN A 230 -8.60 5.43 15.10
C ASN A 230 -8.36 4.12 14.34
N PHE A 231 -8.22 3.00 15.05
CA PHE A 231 -7.99 1.69 14.44
C PHE A 231 -9.30 0.88 14.42
N PHE A 232 -9.69 0.42 13.24
CA PHE A 232 -10.84 -0.45 13.05
C PHE A 232 -10.38 -1.74 12.36
N TYR A 233 -10.72 -2.89 12.95
CA TYR A 233 -10.46 -4.21 12.40
C TYR A 233 -11.77 -4.95 12.10
N ARG A 234 -11.85 -5.53 10.89
CA ARG A 234 -12.95 -6.42 10.49
C ARG A 234 -12.41 -7.71 9.91
N GLU A 235 -12.81 -8.81 10.48
CA GLU A 235 -12.57 -10.15 9.97
C GLU A 235 -13.75 -10.60 9.10
N ILE A 236 -13.44 -11.12 7.91
CA ILE A 236 -14.43 -11.61 6.96
C ILE A 236 -14.58 -13.10 7.19
N TYR A 237 -15.73 -13.52 7.75
CA TYR A 237 -16.03 -14.92 8.03
C TYR A 237 -15.97 -15.75 6.73
N GLN A 238 -15.28 -16.89 6.77
CA GLN A 238 -15.00 -17.76 5.62
C GLN A 238 -14.36 -17.03 4.41
N GLY A 239 -13.84 -15.80 4.61
CA GLY A 239 -13.14 -15.04 3.58
C GLY A 239 -11.74 -15.58 3.34
N ASP A 240 -11.36 -15.69 2.07
CA ASP A 240 -10.00 -16.00 1.63
C ASP A 240 -9.13 -14.74 1.51
N HIS A 241 -7.97 -14.85 0.83
CA HIS A 241 -7.03 -13.77 0.66
C HIS A 241 -7.62 -12.56 -0.10
N ASP A 242 -8.46 -12.81 -1.09
CA ASP A 242 -9.02 -11.77 -1.97
C ASP A 242 -10.36 -11.22 -1.47
N SER A 243 -11.06 -11.93 -0.62
CA SER A 243 -12.39 -11.55 -0.11
C SER A 243 -12.48 -10.14 0.48
N PRO A 244 -11.46 -9.64 1.24
CA PRO A 244 -11.48 -8.28 1.76
C PRO A 244 -11.46 -7.21 0.68
N CYS A 245 -10.91 -7.49 -0.50
CA CYS A 245 -10.77 -6.53 -1.60
C CYS A 245 -12.11 -6.00 -2.12
N ALA A 246 -13.18 -6.79 -2.00
CA ALA A 246 -14.53 -6.38 -2.39
C ALA A 246 -15.07 -5.19 -1.56
N PHE A 247 -14.54 -4.97 -0.36
CA PHE A 247 -14.98 -3.91 0.55
C PHE A 247 -14.25 -2.57 0.32
N MET A 248 -13.24 -2.52 -0.55
CA MET A 248 -12.44 -1.30 -0.74
C MET A 248 -13.29 -0.06 -1.09
N PRO A 249 -14.31 -0.10 -1.96
CA PRO A 249 -15.14 1.06 -2.25
C PRO A 249 -15.85 1.63 -1.01
N GLU A 250 -16.41 0.74 -0.16
CA GLU A 250 -17.04 1.12 1.10
C GLU A 250 -16.03 1.71 2.07
N VAL A 251 -14.89 1.04 2.21
CA VAL A 251 -13.81 1.44 3.14
C VAL A 251 -13.19 2.78 2.73
N LEU A 252 -13.00 3.03 1.43
CA LEU A 252 -12.55 4.32 0.93
C LEU A 252 -13.54 5.43 1.28
N SER A 253 -14.84 5.19 1.10
CA SER A 253 -15.87 6.16 1.46
C SER A 253 -15.86 6.48 2.96
N CYS A 254 -15.76 5.46 3.82
CA CYS A 254 -15.64 5.63 5.26
C CYS A 254 -14.37 6.41 5.64
N LEU A 255 -13.25 6.12 4.98
CA LEU A 255 -11.98 6.78 5.25
C LEU A 255 -12.03 8.26 4.84
N LEU A 256 -12.63 8.57 3.68
CA LEU A 256 -12.83 9.93 3.21
C LEU A 256 -13.69 10.76 4.19
N ALA A 257 -14.75 10.17 4.76
CA ALA A 257 -15.55 10.83 5.77
C ALA A 257 -14.73 11.17 7.02
N LYS A 258 -13.95 10.20 7.55
CA LYS A 258 -13.13 10.37 8.76
C LYS A 258 -12.04 11.44 8.64
N ILE A 259 -11.50 11.65 7.45
CA ILE A 259 -10.43 12.65 7.28
C ILE A 259 -10.97 14.06 6.99
N GLN A 260 -12.29 14.22 6.83
CA GLN A 260 -12.92 15.54 6.64
C GLN A 260 -13.28 16.20 7.99
N GLU A 261 -13.43 15.38 9.01
CA GLU A 261 -13.59 15.82 10.41
C GLU A 261 -12.27 16.41 10.95
#